data_ef1874f2e94a2bc2418655d6e4495209
#
_entry.id   ef1874f2e94a2bc2418655d6e4495209
#
_cell.length_a   1.000
_cell.length_b   1.000
_cell.length_c   1.000
_cell.angle_alpha   90.00
_cell.angle_beta   90.00
_cell.angle_gamma   90.00
#
_symmetry.space_group_name_H-M   'P 1'
#
loop_
_entity.id
_entity.type
_entity.pdbx_description
1 polymer ?
#
loop_
_entity_poly.entity_id
_entity_poly.type
_entity_poly.pdbx_seq_one_letter_code
_entity_poly.pdbx_strand_id
1 'polypeptide(L)'
;MSSTSAPGQSIDPDDGSSHAKGRVRPERPERAVVLAGIIVGLLSGAALGVLWWRLAPRVPIVIRPDGSRPQGFQPEEYLAADIAFAVLALVAGIVLTIALAAMRRQHLLGVLAAGLIGSAIGTLAMWQVGTRLGSVDIEGLIATTEEEFVVNAPLAVTMPGVFLVWAIGSAAVVVVLAFGDWLAGIRSRR
;
A
#
# COMPACT_ATOMS: atom_id res chain seq x y z
N MET A 1 -81.68 35.70 -14.11
CA MET A 1 -81.25 35.97 -12.76
C MET A 1 -81.11 34.59 -12.06
N SER A 2 -79.94 34.00 -12.12
CA SER A 2 -79.68 32.74 -11.44
C SER A 2 -78.21 32.75 -11.05
N SER A 3 -77.98 32.93 -9.79
CA SER A 3 -76.64 32.88 -9.11
C SER A 3 -76.27 31.44 -8.86
N THR A 4 -75.21 31.00 -9.52
CA THR A 4 -74.60 29.67 -9.22
C THR A 4 -73.45 29.86 -8.24
N SER A 5 -73.66 29.35 -7.01
CA SER A 5 -72.65 29.32 -5.97
C SER A 5 -71.65 28.22 -6.26
N ALA A 6 -70.36 28.55 -6.31
CA ALA A 6 -69.25 27.56 -6.35
C ALA A 6 -69.02 26.96 -4.94
N PRO A 7 -68.74 25.64 -4.81
CA PRO A 7 -68.39 25.07 -3.55
C PRO A 7 -66.92 25.38 -3.20
N GLY A 8 -66.70 25.81 -1.94
CA GLY A 8 -65.39 26.10 -1.38
C GLY A 8 -64.51 24.87 -1.30
N GLN A 9 -63.34 24.98 -1.81
CA GLN A 9 -62.23 24.01 -1.61
C GLN A 9 -61.67 24.26 -0.22
N SER A 10 -61.90 23.34 0.69
CA SER A 10 -61.20 23.29 1.99
C SER A 10 -59.75 22.96 1.75
N ILE A 11 -58.88 23.90 2.01
CA ILE A 11 -57.45 23.69 2.10
C ILE A 11 -57.18 22.93 3.38
N ASP A 12 -56.72 21.68 3.25
CA ASP A 12 -56.28 20.83 4.36
C ASP A 12 -54.85 21.25 4.70
N PRO A 13 -54.57 21.81 5.89
CA PRO A 13 -53.25 22.33 6.24
C PRO A 13 -52.30 21.30 6.89
N ASP A 14 -52.56 20.01 6.66
CA ASP A 14 -51.77 18.99 7.33
C ASP A 14 -51.10 17.98 6.36
N ASP A 15 -50.50 18.52 5.30
CA ASP A 15 -49.55 17.74 4.52
C ASP A 15 -48.13 17.99 5.07
N GLY A 16 -47.97 17.56 6.31
CA GLY A 16 -46.66 17.40 6.95
C GLY A 16 -45.83 16.40 6.21
N SER A 17 -45.27 16.81 5.06
CA SER A 17 -44.20 16.06 4.41
C SER A 17 -43.01 15.96 5.36
N SER A 18 -43.08 14.95 6.24
CA SER A 18 -41.93 14.46 6.97
C SER A 18 -40.90 14.03 5.93
N HIS A 19 -40.04 14.96 5.55
CA HIS A 19 -38.75 14.64 4.96
C HIS A 19 -38.04 13.77 5.97
N ALA A 20 -38.34 12.47 5.93
CA ALA A 20 -37.52 11.45 6.53
C ALA A 20 -36.14 11.66 5.90
N LYS A 21 -35.28 12.42 6.62
CA LYS A 21 -33.84 12.44 6.39
C LYS A 21 -33.42 10.96 6.46
N GLY A 22 -33.42 10.31 5.30
CA GLY A 22 -32.82 9.01 5.14
C GLY A 22 -31.41 9.11 5.71
N ARG A 23 -31.21 8.60 6.92
CA ARG A 23 -29.89 8.35 7.45
C ARG A 23 -29.25 7.42 6.43
N VAL A 24 -28.42 8.00 5.55
CA VAL A 24 -27.47 7.25 4.75
C VAL A 24 -26.61 6.52 5.79
N ARG A 25 -26.99 5.27 6.10
CA ARG A 25 -26.12 4.38 6.88
C ARG A 25 -24.83 4.28 6.09
N PRO A 26 -23.68 4.67 6.66
CA PRO A 26 -22.40 4.49 5.99
C PRO A 26 -22.30 3.00 5.68
N GLU A 27 -22.20 2.70 4.40
CA GLU A 27 -22.22 1.34 3.90
C GLU A 27 -21.07 0.56 4.55
N ARG A 28 -21.44 -0.43 5.35
CA ARG A 28 -20.51 -1.39 5.99
C ARG A 28 -19.45 -2.00 5.04
N PRO A 29 -19.71 -2.12 3.69
CA PRO A 29 -18.76 -2.71 2.76
C PRO A 29 -17.45 -1.92 2.60
N GLU A 30 -17.45 -0.60 2.65
CA GLU A 30 -16.22 0.19 2.45
C GLU A 30 -15.20 0.00 3.57
N ARG A 31 -15.65 0.00 4.81
CA ARG A 31 -14.77 -0.23 5.97
C ARG A 31 -14.16 -1.64 5.95
N ALA A 32 -14.92 -2.63 5.53
CA ALA A 32 -14.43 -3.99 5.42
C ALA A 32 -13.35 -4.13 4.33
N VAL A 33 -13.48 -3.40 3.20
CA VAL A 33 -12.47 -3.40 2.14
C VAL A 33 -11.17 -2.76 2.60
N VAL A 34 -11.26 -1.60 3.26
CA VAL A 34 -10.09 -0.91 3.81
C VAL A 34 -9.39 -1.79 4.87
N LEU A 35 -10.17 -2.39 5.78
CA LEU A 35 -9.60 -3.27 6.81
C LEU A 35 -8.92 -4.50 6.19
N ALA A 36 -9.54 -5.10 5.17
CA ALA A 36 -8.91 -6.19 4.42
C ALA A 36 -7.60 -5.73 3.75
N GLY A 37 -7.58 -4.55 3.15
CA GLY A 37 -6.38 -3.95 2.57
C GLY A 37 -5.26 -3.77 3.61
N ILE A 38 -5.59 -3.32 4.82
CA ILE A 38 -4.65 -3.17 5.93
C ILE A 38 -4.06 -4.54 6.34
N ILE A 39 -4.92 -5.53 6.57
CA ILE A 39 -4.49 -6.86 7.02
C ILE A 39 -3.64 -7.54 5.95
N VAL A 40 -4.10 -7.53 4.70
CA VAL A 40 -3.35 -8.11 3.58
C VAL A 40 -2.04 -7.37 3.36
N GLY A 41 -2.04 -6.02 3.43
CA GLY A 41 -0.83 -5.21 3.34
C GLY A 41 0.19 -5.57 4.43
N LEU A 42 -0.26 -5.66 5.68
CA LEU A 42 0.60 -6.01 6.82
C LEU A 42 1.23 -7.40 6.67
N LEU A 43 0.41 -8.41 6.39
CA LEU A 43 0.87 -9.81 6.29
C LEU A 43 1.79 -10.01 5.07
N SER A 44 1.40 -9.48 3.91
CA SER A 44 2.24 -9.56 2.71
C SER A 44 3.52 -8.75 2.86
N GLY A 45 3.45 -7.56 3.46
CA GLY A 45 4.63 -6.74 3.75
C GLY A 45 5.61 -7.46 4.67
N ALA A 46 5.13 -8.10 5.74
CA ALA A 46 5.98 -8.89 6.63
C ALA A 46 6.64 -10.07 5.90
N ALA A 47 5.88 -10.82 5.10
CA ALA A 47 6.42 -11.92 4.30
C ALA A 47 7.46 -11.45 3.28
N LEU A 48 7.20 -10.34 2.60
CA LEU A 48 8.14 -9.72 1.65
C LEU A 48 9.37 -9.15 2.36
N GLY A 49 9.24 -8.69 3.60
CA GLY A 49 10.38 -8.27 4.42
C GLY A 49 11.35 -9.42 4.72
N VAL A 50 10.82 -10.60 5.02
CA VAL A 50 11.64 -11.84 5.16
C VAL A 50 12.28 -12.21 3.82
N LEU A 51 11.53 -12.10 2.72
CA LEU A 51 12.05 -12.42 1.40
C LEU A 51 13.15 -11.44 0.97
N TRP A 52 12.95 -10.14 1.20
CA TRP A 52 13.96 -9.11 0.96
C TRP A 52 15.22 -9.36 1.79
N TRP A 53 15.07 -9.66 3.08
CA TRP A 53 16.20 -10.03 3.95
C TRP A 53 17.02 -11.20 3.39
N ARG A 54 16.38 -12.16 2.72
CA ARG A 54 17.05 -13.33 2.14
C ARG A 54 17.68 -13.07 0.78
N LEU A 55 17.06 -12.24 -0.03
CA LEU A 55 17.45 -12.02 -1.43
C LEU A 55 18.34 -10.79 -1.63
N ALA A 56 18.28 -9.81 -0.73
CA ALA A 56 19.04 -8.57 -0.89
C ALA A 56 20.54 -8.85 -0.79
N PRO A 57 21.32 -8.40 -1.77
CA PRO A 57 22.76 -8.39 -1.70
C PRO A 57 23.23 -7.58 -0.48
N ARG A 58 24.28 -8.02 0.19
CA ARG A 58 24.81 -7.36 1.37
C ARG A 58 26.27 -7.02 1.16
N VAL A 59 26.63 -5.81 1.60
CA VAL A 59 28.02 -5.33 1.54
C VAL A 59 28.84 -6.04 2.61
N PRO A 60 29.94 -6.74 2.26
CA PRO A 60 30.88 -7.25 3.25
C PRO A 60 31.65 -6.08 3.90
N ILE A 61 31.66 -6.06 5.23
CA ILE A 61 32.41 -5.10 6.04
C ILE A 61 33.45 -5.83 6.85
N VAL A 62 34.60 -5.20 6.97
CA VAL A 62 35.71 -5.68 7.81
C VAL A 62 35.59 -5.01 9.16
N ILE A 63 35.50 -5.81 10.22
CA ILE A 63 35.53 -5.37 11.61
C ILE A 63 36.94 -5.46 12.11
N ARG A 64 37.43 -4.39 12.77
CA ARG A 64 38.73 -4.25 13.38
C ARG A 64 38.61 -3.64 14.77
N PRO A 65 39.59 -3.79 15.65
CA PRO A 65 39.57 -3.12 16.96
C PRO A 65 39.51 -1.58 16.88
N ASP A 66 39.94 -0.99 15.75
CA ASP A 66 39.96 0.44 15.51
C ASP A 66 38.70 0.94 14.74
N GLY A 67 37.77 0.04 14.38
CA GLY A 67 36.53 0.38 13.70
C GLY A 67 36.08 -0.60 12.63
N SER A 68 35.07 -0.25 11.89
CA SER A 68 34.57 -1.02 10.76
C SER A 68 34.77 -0.27 9.44
N ARG A 69 35.13 -1.01 8.37
CA ARG A 69 35.29 -0.42 7.02
C ARG A 69 34.68 -1.35 5.97
N PRO A 70 34.02 -0.81 4.93
CA PRO A 70 33.60 -1.60 3.78
C PRO A 70 34.81 -2.31 3.15
N GLN A 71 34.62 -3.55 2.73
CA GLN A 71 35.64 -4.31 2.01
C GLN A 71 35.70 -3.85 0.55
N GLY A 72 36.30 -2.66 0.33
CA GLY A 72 36.30 -1.95 -0.94
C GLY A 72 35.16 -0.92 -1.06
N PHE A 73 35.22 -0.09 -2.10
CA PHE A 73 34.17 0.87 -2.44
C PHE A 73 33.21 0.20 -3.44
N GLN A 74 32.07 -0.27 -2.96
CA GLN A 74 31.06 -0.97 -3.77
C GLN A 74 29.66 -0.32 -3.59
N PRO A 75 29.44 0.90 -4.12
CA PRO A 75 28.14 1.57 -4.03
C PRO A 75 27.03 0.80 -4.72
N GLU A 76 27.39 -0.08 -5.68
CA GLU A 76 26.45 -0.89 -6.46
C GLU A 76 25.68 -1.90 -5.59
N GLU A 77 26.29 -2.44 -4.52
CA GLU A 77 25.64 -3.41 -3.63
C GLU A 77 24.55 -2.77 -2.76
N TYR A 78 24.74 -1.52 -2.33
CA TYR A 78 23.70 -0.77 -1.63
C TYR A 78 22.51 -0.48 -2.55
N LEU A 79 22.81 -0.06 -3.80
CA LEU A 79 21.78 0.16 -4.82
C LEU A 79 21.04 -1.15 -5.15
N ALA A 80 21.74 -2.28 -5.24
CA ALA A 80 21.14 -3.57 -5.53
C ALA A 80 20.15 -4.02 -4.43
N ALA A 81 20.43 -3.73 -3.16
CA ALA A 81 19.52 -3.99 -2.06
C ALA A 81 18.22 -3.15 -2.16
N ASP A 82 18.34 -1.87 -2.54
CA ASP A 82 17.20 -0.97 -2.77
C ASP A 82 16.38 -1.38 -3.99
N ILE A 83 17.05 -1.79 -5.08
CA ILE A 83 16.37 -2.33 -6.28
C ILE A 83 15.61 -3.61 -5.93
N ALA A 84 16.18 -4.52 -5.16
CA ALA A 84 15.50 -5.74 -4.73
C ALA A 84 14.24 -5.41 -3.91
N PHE A 85 14.33 -4.43 -3.00
CA PHE A 85 13.17 -3.91 -2.26
C PHE A 85 12.10 -3.36 -3.21
N ALA A 86 12.51 -2.47 -4.15
CA ALA A 86 11.60 -1.83 -5.08
C ALA A 86 10.88 -2.83 -5.99
N VAL A 87 11.59 -3.82 -6.52
CA VAL A 87 11.00 -4.87 -7.36
C VAL A 87 9.97 -5.69 -6.59
N LEU A 88 10.29 -6.13 -5.37
CA LEU A 88 9.35 -6.88 -4.53
C LEU A 88 8.11 -6.03 -4.19
N ALA A 89 8.31 -4.75 -3.84
CA ALA A 89 7.22 -3.83 -3.56
C ALA A 89 6.34 -3.56 -4.79
N LEU A 90 6.93 -3.42 -5.98
CA LEU A 90 6.20 -3.21 -7.24
C LEU A 90 5.33 -4.43 -7.57
N VAL A 91 5.92 -5.63 -7.54
CA VAL A 91 5.20 -6.88 -7.82
C VAL A 91 4.05 -7.05 -6.83
N ALA A 92 4.27 -6.79 -5.54
CA ALA A 92 3.22 -6.86 -4.54
C ALA A 92 2.09 -5.85 -4.83
N GLY A 93 2.43 -4.61 -5.16
CA GLY A 93 1.47 -3.56 -5.52
C GLY A 93 0.58 -3.98 -6.68
N ILE A 94 1.17 -4.53 -7.73
CA ILE A 94 0.44 -5.00 -8.90
C ILE A 94 -0.44 -6.21 -8.56
N VAL A 95 0.14 -7.27 -7.99
CA VAL A 95 -0.57 -8.54 -7.76
C VAL A 95 -1.72 -8.39 -6.77
N LEU A 96 -1.47 -7.72 -5.63
CA LEU A 96 -2.49 -7.55 -4.60
C LEU A 96 -3.61 -6.62 -5.05
N THR A 97 -3.29 -5.57 -5.83
CA THR A 97 -4.33 -4.68 -6.37
C THR A 97 -5.16 -5.36 -7.44
N ILE A 98 -4.56 -6.19 -8.32
CA ILE A 98 -5.32 -7.01 -9.28
C ILE A 98 -6.24 -7.98 -8.54
N ALA A 99 -5.75 -8.66 -7.51
CA ALA A 99 -6.56 -9.57 -6.72
C ALA A 99 -7.75 -8.86 -6.05
N LEU A 100 -7.50 -7.69 -5.44
CA LEU A 100 -8.53 -6.88 -4.81
C LEU A 100 -9.57 -6.37 -5.83
N ALA A 101 -9.11 -5.90 -7.00
CA ALA A 101 -9.97 -5.43 -8.08
C ALA A 101 -10.81 -6.57 -8.68
N ALA A 102 -10.26 -7.78 -8.82
CA ALA A 102 -11.00 -8.95 -9.28
C ALA A 102 -12.17 -9.31 -8.35
N MET A 103 -11.99 -9.09 -7.04
CA MET A 103 -13.04 -9.33 -6.04
C MET A 103 -14.09 -8.21 -5.96
N ARG A 104 -13.75 -6.98 -6.38
CA ARG A 104 -14.55 -5.77 -6.12
C ARG A 104 -14.60 -4.79 -7.30
N ARG A 105 -14.76 -5.28 -8.53
CA ARG A 105 -14.77 -4.47 -9.77
C ARG A 105 -15.75 -3.28 -9.77
N GLN A 106 -16.81 -3.34 -8.99
CA GLN A 106 -17.84 -2.28 -8.97
C GLN A 106 -17.46 -1.04 -8.13
N HIS A 107 -16.35 -1.09 -7.37
CA HIS A 107 -15.94 -0.03 -6.44
C HIS A 107 -14.47 0.35 -6.62
N LEU A 108 -14.08 0.80 -7.82
CA LEU A 108 -12.67 1.12 -8.14
C LEU A 108 -12.03 2.16 -7.19
N LEU A 109 -12.80 3.16 -6.72
CA LEU A 109 -12.31 4.12 -5.73
C LEU A 109 -12.00 3.46 -4.38
N GLY A 110 -12.85 2.53 -3.94
CA GLY A 110 -12.60 1.75 -2.73
C GLY A 110 -11.38 0.84 -2.87
N VAL A 111 -11.17 0.24 -4.05
CA VAL A 111 -9.98 -0.56 -4.38
C VAL A 111 -8.72 0.31 -4.35
N LEU A 112 -8.77 1.52 -4.93
CA LEU A 112 -7.65 2.46 -4.91
C LEU A 112 -7.29 2.86 -3.47
N ALA A 113 -8.28 3.28 -2.69
CA ALA A 113 -8.08 3.68 -1.29
C ALA A 113 -7.49 2.53 -0.45
N ALA A 114 -8.05 1.32 -0.57
CA ALA A 114 -7.56 0.14 0.12
C ALA A 114 -6.15 -0.27 -0.36
N GLY A 115 -5.87 -0.15 -1.66
CA GLY A 115 -4.57 -0.38 -2.26
C GLY A 115 -3.51 0.59 -1.75
N LEU A 116 -3.81 1.89 -1.69
CA LEU A 116 -2.89 2.92 -1.19
C LEU A 116 -2.61 2.77 0.31
N ILE A 117 -3.66 2.57 1.13
CA ILE A 117 -3.48 2.35 2.58
C ILE A 117 -2.74 1.04 2.83
N GLY A 118 -3.13 -0.03 2.15
CA GLY A 118 -2.47 -1.34 2.25
C GLY A 118 -1.01 -1.29 1.81
N SER A 119 -0.69 -0.51 0.76
CA SER A 119 0.68 -0.34 0.29
C SER A 119 1.56 0.40 1.30
N ALA A 120 1.05 1.47 1.92
CA ALA A 120 1.79 2.21 2.94
C ALA A 120 2.12 1.31 4.14
N ILE A 121 1.14 0.58 4.66
CA ILE A 121 1.31 -0.34 5.78
C ILE A 121 2.22 -1.52 5.38
N GLY A 122 2.01 -2.08 4.18
CA GLY A 122 2.80 -3.19 3.67
C GLY A 122 4.27 -2.82 3.47
N THR A 123 4.55 -1.67 2.90
CA THR A 123 5.91 -1.18 2.71
C THR A 123 6.61 -0.93 4.03
N LEU A 124 5.92 -0.34 5.02
CA LEU A 124 6.47 -0.15 6.36
C LEU A 124 6.74 -1.48 7.06
N ALA A 125 5.82 -2.45 6.96
CA ALA A 125 6.02 -3.78 7.51
C ALA A 125 7.20 -4.50 6.86
N MET A 126 7.32 -4.43 5.53
CA MET A 126 8.43 -5.00 4.77
C MET A 126 9.77 -4.42 5.21
N TRP A 127 9.85 -3.09 5.32
CA TRP A 127 11.04 -2.40 5.79
C TRP A 127 11.38 -2.79 7.24
N GLN A 128 10.43 -2.72 8.18
CA GLN A 128 10.65 -3.04 9.59
C GLN A 128 11.11 -4.49 9.79
N VAL A 129 10.46 -5.44 9.13
CA VAL A 129 10.82 -6.85 9.27
C VAL A 129 12.19 -7.12 8.63
N GLY A 130 12.43 -6.62 7.42
CA GLY A 130 13.69 -6.85 6.73
C GLY A 130 14.89 -6.25 7.45
N THR A 131 14.78 -5.01 7.92
CA THR A 131 15.86 -4.34 8.66
C THR A 131 16.11 -4.97 10.02
N ARG A 132 15.06 -5.39 10.75
CA ARG A 132 15.25 -6.09 12.03
C ARG A 132 15.91 -7.44 11.89
N LEU A 133 15.54 -8.22 10.87
CA LEU A 133 16.17 -9.50 10.58
C LEU A 133 17.61 -9.34 10.04
N GLY A 134 17.87 -8.22 9.36
CA GLY A 134 19.18 -7.89 8.82
C GLY A 134 20.04 -7.00 9.74
N SER A 135 19.62 -6.73 10.98
CA SER A 135 20.39 -5.93 11.92
C SER A 135 21.63 -6.71 12.42
N VAL A 136 22.74 -6.00 12.52
CA VAL A 136 24.01 -6.51 13.08
C VAL A 136 24.51 -5.48 14.07
N ASP A 137 24.84 -5.91 15.28
CA ASP A 137 25.43 -5.04 16.31
C ASP A 137 26.93 -4.85 16.04
N ILE A 138 27.24 -3.87 15.21
CA ILE A 138 28.62 -3.56 14.81
C ILE A 138 29.42 -3.01 16.00
N GLU A 139 28.80 -2.19 16.85
CA GLU A 139 29.48 -1.59 18.03
C GLU A 139 29.88 -2.66 19.03
N GLY A 140 28.98 -3.60 19.33
CA GLY A 140 29.28 -4.74 20.18
C GLY A 140 30.37 -5.63 19.59
N LEU A 141 30.37 -5.84 18.27
CA LEU A 141 31.41 -6.61 17.60
C LEU A 141 32.77 -5.93 17.67
N ILE A 142 32.90 -4.63 17.43
CA ILE A 142 34.15 -3.88 17.55
C ILE A 142 34.70 -3.95 18.98
N ALA A 143 33.81 -3.81 19.99
CA ALA A 143 34.22 -3.81 21.40
C ALA A 143 34.78 -5.16 21.89
N THR A 144 34.41 -6.25 21.23
CA THR A 144 34.79 -7.62 21.65
C THR A 144 35.83 -8.27 20.74
N THR A 145 36.21 -7.59 19.65
CA THR A 145 37.10 -8.14 18.61
C THR A 145 38.56 -7.85 18.94
N GLU A 146 39.39 -8.89 18.93
CA GLU A 146 40.86 -8.80 18.99
C GLU A 146 41.51 -9.02 17.62
N GLU A 147 40.79 -9.69 16.69
CA GLU A 147 41.27 -10.03 15.35
C GLU A 147 40.35 -9.47 14.29
N GLU A 148 40.88 -9.26 13.09
CA GLU A 148 40.14 -8.81 11.92
C GLU A 148 39.25 -9.93 11.36
N PHE A 149 37.95 -9.65 11.14
CA PHE A 149 37.03 -10.57 10.48
C PHE A 149 35.99 -9.83 9.62
N VAL A 150 35.37 -10.56 8.68
CA VAL A 150 34.41 -10.04 7.74
C VAL A 150 32.99 -10.42 8.17
N VAL A 151 32.08 -9.43 8.19
CA VAL A 151 30.65 -9.64 8.40
C VAL A 151 29.86 -8.92 7.31
N ASN A 152 28.60 -9.32 7.10
CA ASN A 152 27.72 -8.58 6.22
C ASN A 152 27.18 -7.32 6.92
N ALA A 153 27.18 -6.19 6.22
CA ALA A 153 26.59 -4.94 6.69
C ALA A 153 25.11 -5.12 7.06
N PRO A 154 24.59 -4.33 8.02
CA PRO A 154 23.18 -4.32 8.33
C PRO A 154 22.37 -3.92 7.09
N LEU A 155 21.23 -4.59 6.90
CA LEU A 155 20.34 -4.30 5.80
C LEU A 155 19.64 -2.95 6.04
N ALA A 156 19.83 -2.01 5.13
CA ALA A 156 19.24 -0.69 5.19
C ALA A 156 18.69 -0.28 3.82
N VAL A 157 17.68 0.59 3.83
CA VAL A 157 17.20 1.28 2.63
C VAL A 157 17.90 2.62 2.56
N THR A 158 18.57 2.91 1.44
CA THR A 158 19.32 4.14 1.23
C THR A 158 18.53 5.16 0.40
N MET A 159 17.59 4.70 -0.45
CA MET A 159 16.76 5.52 -1.32
C MET A 159 15.33 5.65 -0.79
N PRO A 160 14.90 6.81 -0.21
CA PRO A 160 13.54 6.99 0.32
C PRO A 160 12.43 6.78 -0.73
N GLY A 161 12.73 7.03 -2.02
CA GLY A 161 11.77 6.86 -3.11
C GLY A 161 11.24 5.43 -3.28
N VAL A 162 11.98 4.41 -2.85
CA VAL A 162 11.53 3.01 -2.97
C VAL A 162 10.29 2.71 -2.15
N PHE A 163 10.01 3.49 -1.09
CA PHE A 163 8.80 3.34 -0.28
C PHE A 163 7.51 3.65 -1.07
N LEU A 164 7.59 4.43 -2.15
CA LEU A 164 6.44 4.78 -2.99
C LEU A 164 6.16 3.75 -4.08
N VAL A 165 7.09 2.86 -4.38
CA VAL A 165 7.01 1.96 -5.53
C VAL A 165 5.80 1.03 -5.43
N TRP A 166 5.47 0.52 -4.24
CA TRP A 166 4.27 -0.28 -4.04
C TRP A 166 2.99 0.51 -4.36
N ALA A 167 2.87 1.73 -3.84
CA ALA A 167 1.73 2.61 -4.10
C ALA A 167 1.59 2.96 -5.59
N ILE A 168 2.70 3.21 -6.28
CA ILE A 168 2.75 3.46 -7.72
C ILE A 168 2.24 2.24 -8.49
N GLY A 169 2.69 1.03 -8.14
CA GLY A 169 2.20 -0.21 -8.75
C GLY A 169 0.70 -0.39 -8.56
N SER A 170 0.20 -0.13 -7.34
CA SER A 170 -1.23 -0.20 -7.03
C SER A 170 -2.05 0.82 -7.83
N ALA A 171 -1.60 2.07 -7.91
CA ALA A 171 -2.26 3.14 -8.67
C ALA A 171 -2.27 2.84 -10.16
N ALA A 172 -1.16 2.35 -10.72
CA ALA A 172 -1.06 1.99 -12.13
C ALA A 172 -2.09 0.94 -12.53
N VAL A 173 -2.30 -0.10 -11.71
CA VAL A 173 -3.32 -1.13 -11.95
C VAL A 173 -4.72 -0.51 -12.02
N VAL A 174 -5.07 0.36 -11.07
CA VAL A 174 -6.39 1.00 -11.04
C VAL A 174 -6.60 1.89 -12.26
N VAL A 175 -5.58 2.66 -12.67
CA VAL A 175 -5.64 3.50 -13.88
C VAL A 175 -5.87 2.66 -15.13
N VAL A 176 -5.15 1.53 -15.28
CA VAL A 176 -5.31 0.62 -16.42
C VAL A 176 -6.72 0.04 -16.46
N LEU A 177 -7.26 -0.39 -15.32
CA LEU A 177 -8.62 -0.93 -15.22
C LEU A 177 -9.68 0.13 -15.56
N ALA A 178 -9.55 1.34 -14.99
CA ALA A 178 -10.47 2.44 -15.26
C ALA A 178 -10.46 2.86 -16.74
N PHE A 179 -9.29 2.89 -17.36
CA PHE A 179 -9.13 3.16 -18.78
C PHE A 179 -9.76 2.08 -19.66
N GLY A 180 -9.59 0.81 -19.28
CA GLY A 180 -10.23 -0.32 -19.96
C GLY A 180 -11.77 -0.24 -19.92
N ASP A 181 -12.34 0.07 -18.77
CA ASP A 181 -13.79 0.24 -18.60
C ASP A 181 -14.32 1.44 -19.42
N TRP A 182 -13.58 2.53 -19.47
CA TRP A 182 -13.93 3.70 -20.30
C TRP A 182 -13.96 3.37 -21.79
N LEU A 183 -12.94 2.65 -22.31
CA LEU A 183 -12.89 2.19 -23.69
C LEU A 183 -14.03 1.23 -24.04
N ALA A 184 -14.36 0.30 -23.15
CA ALA A 184 -15.49 -0.61 -23.31
C ALA A 184 -16.82 0.15 -23.40
N GLY A 185 -17.02 1.17 -22.56
CA GLY A 185 -18.19 2.03 -22.57
C GLY A 185 -18.37 2.84 -23.87
N ILE A 186 -17.27 3.23 -24.54
CA ILE A 186 -17.34 3.89 -25.84
C ILE A 186 -17.78 2.91 -26.93
N ARG A 187 -17.27 1.68 -26.90
CA ARG A 187 -17.62 0.65 -27.90
C ARG A 187 -19.07 0.20 -27.81
N SER A 188 -19.65 0.16 -26.64
CA SER A 188 -21.06 -0.24 -26.43
C SER A 188 -22.08 0.81 -26.87
N ARG A 189 -21.65 2.06 -27.12
CA ARG A 189 -22.50 3.16 -27.58
C ARG A 189 -22.53 3.36 -29.10
N ARG A 190 -21.74 2.57 -29.83
CA ARG A 190 -21.73 2.51 -31.31
C ARG A 190 -22.51 1.31 -31.82
#